data_5ee03c42e9a99a66f87721ca0622b637
#
_entry.id   5ee03c42e9a99a66f87721ca0622b637
#
_cell.length_a   1.000
_cell.length_b   1.000
_cell.length_c   1.000
_cell.angle_alpha   90.00
_cell.angle_beta   90.00
_cell.angle_gamma   90.00
#
_symmetry.space_group_name_H-M   'P 1'
#
loop_
_entity.id
_entity.type
_entity.pdbx_description
1 polymer ?
#
loop_
_entity_poly.entity_id
_entity_poly.type
_entity_poly.pdbx_seq_one_letter_code
_entity_poly.pdbx_strand_id
1 'polypeptide(L)'
;MNFTSEQRFDEGVTERAFTLGDIPGLLWTPEPAPASAPGTAFASAPAPLILICPPPLAVRQVYPRLAVRARYYAAKYGFASATIELPGFGERPPLPAIEQARADMRRALDAGEPVGEALVDALVLPLVEAAVPEWRATLDALLEQPGIGGPVGYEGGVISIGIQLALSEPRIAAAGLFAGSFVPAAMFEAARQLTLPLHVLLQWDDEGNDRQAALDLFDAFGSKEKTLHANMGGHKGVPQYELDAGARFFTRHLR
;
A
#
# COMPACT_ATOMS: atom_id res chain seq x y z
N MET A 1 -16.33 -0.16 -12.84
CA MET A 1 -15.70 -1.33 -12.17
C MET A 1 -16.56 -2.55 -12.40
N ASN A 2 -15.97 -3.68 -12.80
CA ASN A 2 -16.66 -4.96 -13.04
C ASN A 2 -16.13 -5.99 -12.03
N PHE A 3 -17.02 -6.60 -11.24
CA PHE A 3 -16.67 -7.71 -10.37
C PHE A 3 -16.66 -9.03 -11.15
N THR A 4 -15.60 -9.82 -10.96
CA THR A 4 -15.36 -11.08 -11.70
C THR A 4 -15.51 -12.31 -10.83
N SER A 5 -15.37 -12.17 -9.52
CA SER A 5 -15.63 -13.23 -8.53
C SER A 5 -15.99 -12.64 -7.18
N GLU A 6 -16.66 -13.45 -6.34
CA GLU A 6 -16.95 -13.15 -4.95
C GLU A 6 -16.71 -14.40 -4.10
N GLN A 7 -16.05 -14.22 -2.97
CA GLN A 7 -15.83 -15.26 -1.95
C GLN A 7 -16.13 -14.68 -0.58
N ARG A 8 -16.87 -15.44 0.23
CA ARG A 8 -17.16 -15.10 1.64
C ARG A 8 -16.32 -15.97 2.55
N PHE A 9 -15.88 -15.37 3.64
CA PHE A 9 -15.08 -16.04 4.66
C PHE A 9 -15.82 -16.08 5.98
N ASP A 10 -15.56 -17.13 6.79
CA ASP A 10 -16.25 -17.38 8.05
C ASP A 10 -16.07 -16.25 9.08
N GLU A 11 -15.01 -15.47 8.97
CA GLU A 11 -14.75 -14.29 9.81
C GLU A 11 -15.59 -13.05 9.48
N GLY A 12 -16.59 -13.17 8.59
CA GLY A 12 -17.47 -12.06 8.21
C GLY A 12 -16.81 -11.07 7.25
N VAL A 13 -16.04 -11.57 6.29
CA VAL A 13 -15.39 -10.78 5.26
C VAL A 13 -15.76 -11.31 3.88
N THR A 14 -16.11 -10.40 2.99
CA THR A 14 -16.31 -10.70 1.57
C THR A 14 -15.13 -10.18 0.76
N GLU A 15 -14.51 -11.06 -0.03
CA GLU A 15 -13.51 -10.72 -1.03
C GLU A 15 -14.15 -10.73 -2.41
N ARG A 16 -13.90 -9.69 -3.18
CA ARG A 16 -14.34 -9.60 -4.58
C ARG A 16 -13.15 -9.27 -5.47
N ALA A 17 -12.92 -10.09 -6.50
CA ALA A 17 -12.03 -9.70 -7.58
C ALA A 17 -12.77 -8.76 -8.53
N PHE A 18 -12.05 -7.75 -9.04
CA PHE A 18 -12.62 -6.80 -9.99
C PHE A 18 -11.63 -6.46 -11.10
N THR A 19 -12.18 -5.86 -12.16
CA THR A 19 -11.41 -5.14 -13.18
C THR A 19 -11.93 -3.72 -13.32
N LEU A 20 -11.02 -2.75 -13.45
CA LEU A 20 -11.32 -1.38 -13.82
C LEU A 20 -10.60 -1.09 -15.15
N GLY A 21 -11.34 -1.18 -16.28
CA GLY A 21 -10.68 -1.29 -17.58
C GLY A 21 -9.81 -2.54 -17.62
N ASP A 22 -8.52 -2.36 -17.85
CA ASP A 22 -7.48 -3.40 -17.88
C ASP A 22 -6.72 -3.56 -16.53
N ILE A 23 -7.17 -2.89 -15.49
CA ILE A 23 -6.55 -2.95 -14.15
C ILE A 23 -7.25 -4.02 -13.31
N PRO A 24 -6.62 -5.18 -13.03
CA PRO A 24 -7.15 -6.17 -12.10
C PRO A 24 -6.94 -5.72 -10.65
N GLY A 25 -7.88 -6.05 -9.78
CA GLY A 25 -7.79 -5.75 -8.36
C GLY A 25 -8.60 -6.69 -7.49
N LEU A 26 -8.40 -6.54 -6.18
CA LEU A 26 -9.15 -7.25 -5.13
C LEU A 26 -9.71 -6.23 -4.15
N LEU A 27 -10.92 -6.47 -3.71
CA LEU A 27 -11.62 -5.69 -2.71
C LEU A 27 -12.09 -6.60 -1.58
N TRP A 28 -11.70 -6.28 -0.35
CA TRP A 28 -12.19 -6.93 0.88
C TRP A 28 -13.10 -5.98 1.62
N THR A 29 -14.28 -6.43 1.98
CA THR A 29 -15.25 -5.65 2.74
C THR A 29 -15.70 -6.43 3.97
N PRO A 30 -15.90 -5.75 5.13
CA PRO A 30 -16.57 -6.37 6.24
C PRO A 30 -18.03 -6.66 5.88
N GLU A 31 -18.56 -7.81 6.31
CA GLU A 31 -19.99 -8.04 6.23
C GLU A 31 -20.74 -7.13 7.21
N PRO A 32 -21.93 -6.64 6.86
CA PRO A 32 -22.75 -5.89 7.78
C PRO A 32 -23.01 -6.73 9.04
N ALA A 33 -22.78 -6.14 10.22
CA ALA A 33 -23.15 -6.81 11.45
C ALA A 33 -24.65 -7.10 11.45
N PRO A 34 -25.10 -8.29 11.93
CA PRO A 34 -26.51 -8.60 12.01
C PRO A 34 -27.22 -7.53 12.88
N ALA A 35 -28.35 -7.04 12.40
CA ALA A 35 -29.10 -5.94 13.02
C ALA A 35 -29.50 -6.18 14.50
N SER A 36 -29.33 -7.38 15.01
CA SER A 36 -29.64 -7.82 16.37
C SER A 36 -28.48 -7.83 17.35
N ALA A 37 -27.24 -7.46 16.94
CA ALA A 37 -26.11 -7.48 17.86
C ALA A 37 -26.09 -6.21 18.75
N PRO A 38 -26.17 -6.34 20.09
CA PRO A 38 -26.11 -5.20 21.00
C PRO A 38 -24.73 -4.52 20.92
N GLY A 39 -24.70 -3.21 20.73
CA GLY A 39 -23.47 -2.41 20.79
C GLY A 39 -22.79 -2.13 19.44
N THR A 40 -23.36 -2.54 18.32
CA THR A 40 -22.84 -2.23 16.98
C THR A 40 -23.33 -0.87 16.47
N ALA A 41 -22.83 0.21 17.04
CA ALA A 41 -23.03 1.57 16.50
C ALA A 41 -22.41 1.75 15.09
N PHE A 42 -21.66 0.77 14.60
CA PHE A 42 -21.00 0.78 13.30
C PHE A 42 -21.79 0.11 12.17
N ALA A 43 -22.97 -0.45 12.47
CA ALA A 43 -23.74 -1.25 11.50
C ALA A 43 -24.39 -0.42 10.35
N SER A 44 -24.33 0.91 10.39
CA SER A 44 -24.96 1.78 9.39
C SER A 44 -24.00 2.75 8.67
N ALA A 45 -22.79 2.94 9.15
CA ALA A 45 -21.83 3.83 8.51
C ALA A 45 -21.01 3.09 7.45
N PRO A 46 -20.72 3.74 6.30
CA PRO A 46 -19.79 3.18 5.33
C PRO A 46 -18.44 2.84 5.95
N ALA A 47 -17.84 1.72 5.54
CA ALA A 47 -16.52 1.29 6.01
C ALA A 47 -15.43 2.21 5.43
N PRO A 48 -14.54 2.80 6.27
CA PRO A 48 -13.38 3.53 5.75
C PRO A 48 -12.49 2.59 4.94
N LEU A 49 -11.88 3.13 3.89
CA LEU A 49 -11.12 2.37 2.91
C LEU A 49 -9.60 2.47 3.16
N ILE A 50 -8.90 1.34 3.09
CA ILE A 50 -7.44 1.29 3.08
C ILE A 50 -6.97 0.74 1.72
N LEU A 51 -6.22 1.54 0.97
CA LEU A 51 -5.55 1.11 -0.25
C LEU A 51 -4.26 0.38 0.13
N ILE A 52 -4.17 -0.92 -0.17
CA ILE A 52 -3.00 -1.74 0.13
C ILE A 52 -2.18 -1.90 -1.15
N CYS A 53 -1.10 -1.14 -1.27
CA CYS A 53 -0.19 -1.24 -2.41
C CYS A 53 0.66 -2.52 -2.29
N PRO A 54 0.70 -3.38 -3.31
CA PRO A 54 1.57 -4.53 -3.30
C PRO A 54 3.04 -4.09 -3.49
N PRO A 55 4.02 -4.91 -3.11
CA PRO A 55 5.40 -4.74 -3.58
C PRO A 55 5.43 -4.90 -5.12
N PRO A 56 6.56 -4.54 -5.79
CA PRO A 56 6.69 -4.63 -7.24
C PRO A 56 6.82 -6.09 -7.72
N LEU A 57 5.78 -6.86 -7.44
CA LEU A 57 5.58 -8.27 -7.76
C LEU A 57 4.13 -8.49 -8.18
N ALA A 58 3.86 -9.56 -8.93
CA ALA A 58 2.49 -9.93 -9.25
C ALA A 58 1.64 -10.14 -7.98
N VAL A 59 0.43 -9.60 -7.94
CA VAL A 59 -0.49 -9.72 -6.80
C VAL A 59 -0.68 -11.17 -6.38
N ARG A 60 -0.77 -12.12 -7.34
CA ARG A 60 -0.89 -13.55 -7.06
C ARG A 60 0.26 -14.13 -6.23
N GLN A 61 1.48 -13.59 -6.39
CA GLN A 61 2.67 -14.05 -5.65
C GLN A 61 2.67 -13.58 -4.19
N VAL A 62 2.04 -12.46 -3.92
CA VAL A 62 1.97 -11.82 -2.61
C VAL A 62 0.58 -11.89 -1.97
N TYR A 63 -0.38 -12.49 -2.68
CA TYR A 63 -1.77 -12.62 -2.25
C TYR A 63 -1.93 -13.10 -0.81
N PRO A 64 -1.24 -14.15 -0.32
CA PRO A 64 -1.43 -14.60 1.05
C PRO A 64 -1.18 -13.52 2.11
N ARG A 65 -0.18 -12.63 1.87
CA ARG A 65 0.13 -11.53 2.79
C ARG A 65 -0.90 -10.41 2.70
N LEU A 66 -1.33 -10.06 1.48
CA LEU A 66 -2.35 -9.04 1.25
C LEU A 66 -3.69 -9.47 1.86
N ALA A 67 -4.11 -10.70 1.58
CA ALA A 67 -5.37 -11.27 2.08
C ALA A 67 -5.40 -11.36 3.61
N VAL A 68 -4.33 -11.84 4.25
CA VAL A 68 -4.24 -11.88 5.73
C VAL A 68 -4.42 -10.50 6.33
N ARG A 69 -3.76 -9.48 5.79
CA ARG A 69 -3.85 -8.09 6.27
C ARG A 69 -5.24 -7.52 6.04
N ALA A 70 -5.74 -7.60 4.81
CA ALA A 70 -7.03 -7.05 4.44
C ALA A 70 -8.19 -7.68 5.23
N ARG A 71 -8.17 -9.01 5.37
CA ARG A 71 -9.18 -9.75 6.15
C ARG A 71 -9.10 -9.42 7.64
N TYR A 72 -7.88 -9.28 8.18
CA TYR A 72 -7.70 -8.84 9.57
C TYR A 72 -8.30 -7.44 9.82
N TYR A 73 -8.04 -6.50 8.91
CA TYR A 73 -8.59 -5.15 8.98
C TYR A 73 -10.11 -5.14 8.86
N ALA A 74 -10.66 -5.94 7.97
CA ALA A 74 -12.10 -6.04 7.78
C ALA A 74 -12.79 -6.71 8.97
N ALA A 75 -12.34 -7.90 9.37
CA ALA A 75 -12.98 -8.68 10.43
C ALA A 75 -12.88 -8.02 11.81
N LYS A 76 -11.72 -7.47 12.14
CA LYS A 76 -11.46 -6.98 13.50
C LYS A 76 -11.70 -5.48 13.67
N TYR A 77 -11.52 -4.71 12.60
CA TYR A 77 -11.60 -3.26 12.66
C TYR A 77 -12.64 -2.65 11.72
N GLY A 78 -13.31 -3.48 10.90
CA GLY A 78 -14.37 -3.03 10.02
C GLY A 78 -13.92 -2.05 8.93
N PHE A 79 -12.69 -2.13 8.47
CA PHE A 79 -12.19 -1.41 7.31
C PHE A 79 -12.48 -2.18 6.02
N ALA A 80 -12.85 -1.47 4.96
CA ALA A 80 -12.69 -2.00 3.62
C ALA A 80 -11.21 -1.89 3.21
N SER A 81 -10.72 -2.81 2.38
CA SER A 81 -9.36 -2.76 1.84
C SER A 81 -9.36 -3.14 0.37
N ALA A 82 -8.52 -2.49 -0.41
CA ALA A 82 -8.39 -2.82 -1.82
C ALA A 82 -6.93 -2.83 -2.28
N THR A 83 -6.63 -3.68 -3.25
CA THR A 83 -5.35 -3.71 -3.95
C THR A 83 -5.56 -3.81 -5.45
N ILE A 84 -4.60 -3.33 -6.24
CA ILE A 84 -4.58 -3.49 -7.69
C ILE A 84 -3.26 -4.09 -8.14
N GLU A 85 -3.28 -4.73 -9.32
CA GLU A 85 -2.05 -5.13 -9.99
C GLU A 85 -1.32 -3.90 -10.51
N LEU A 86 -0.07 -3.72 -10.12
CA LEU A 86 0.73 -2.57 -10.56
C LEU A 86 1.01 -2.61 -12.07
N PRO A 87 1.22 -1.45 -12.72
CA PRO A 87 1.61 -1.38 -14.11
C PRO A 87 2.87 -2.21 -14.40
N GLY A 88 2.79 -3.07 -15.43
CA GLY A 88 3.91 -3.92 -15.83
C GLY A 88 4.15 -5.16 -14.95
N PHE A 89 3.19 -5.51 -14.07
CA PHE A 89 3.26 -6.72 -13.23
C PHE A 89 2.11 -7.69 -13.53
N GLY A 90 2.26 -8.91 -13.04
CA GLY A 90 1.27 -9.97 -13.24
C GLY A 90 1.09 -10.33 -14.70
N GLU A 91 -0.14 -10.26 -15.18
CA GLU A 91 -0.52 -10.51 -16.57
C GLU A 91 -0.66 -9.21 -17.39
N ARG A 92 -0.36 -8.06 -16.75
CA ARG A 92 -0.41 -6.77 -17.44
C ARG A 92 0.76 -6.62 -18.42
N PRO A 93 0.56 -5.87 -19.53
CA PRO A 93 1.63 -5.59 -20.46
C PRO A 93 2.87 -5.02 -19.75
N PRO A 94 4.07 -5.43 -20.14
CA PRO A 94 5.31 -4.85 -19.62
C PRO A 94 5.31 -3.34 -19.76
N LEU A 95 5.96 -2.64 -18.82
CA LEU A 95 6.26 -1.21 -18.92
C LEU A 95 7.61 -1.04 -19.62
N PRO A 96 7.64 -0.67 -20.91
CA PRO A 96 8.91 -0.59 -21.66
C PRO A 96 9.93 0.33 -21.00
N ALA A 97 9.47 1.41 -20.36
CA ALA A 97 10.32 2.39 -19.69
C ALA A 97 11.17 1.79 -18.56
N ILE A 98 10.71 0.70 -17.92
CA ILE A 98 11.41 0.10 -16.78
C ILE A 98 12.03 -1.27 -17.08
N GLU A 99 11.77 -1.87 -18.24
CA GLU A 99 12.29 -3.20 -18.58
C GLU A 99 13.81 -3.22 -18.64
N GLN A 100 14.42 -2.23 -19.29
CA GLN A 100 15.87 -2.11 -19.34
C GLN A 100 16.45 -1.87 -17.94
N ALA A 101 15.85 -0.96 -17.16
CA ALA A 101 16.29 -0.66 -15.80
C ALA A 101 16.21 -1.90 -14.88
N ARG A 102 15.17 -2.73 -15.04
CA ARG A 102 15.06 -4.02 -14.31
C ARG A 102 16.18 -5.01 -14.67
N ALA A 103 16.55 -5.07 -15.95
CA ALA A 103 17.63 -5.93 -16.39
C ALA A 103 18.99 -5.43 -15.85
N ASP A 104 19.19 -4.12 -15.86
CA ASP A 104 20.41 -3.48 -15.37
C ASP A 104 20.52 -3.62 -13.85
N MET A 105 19.42 -3.45 -13.11
CA MET A 105 19.35 -3.68 -11.66
C MET A 105 19.77 -5.12 -11.31
N ARG A 106 19.22 -6.11 -12.02
CA ARG A 106 19.58 -7.51 -11.78
C ARG A 106 21.07 -7.75 -12.01
N ARG A 107 21.62 -7.22 -13.11
CA ARG A 107 23.05 -7.36 -13.40
C ARG A 107 23.93 -6.74 -12.32
N ALA A 108 23.60 -5.54 -11.85
CA ALA A 108 24.33 -4.87 -10.78
C ALA A 108 24.28 -5.68 -9.47
N LEU A 109 23.10 -6.15 -9.08
CA LEU A 109 22.93 -6.97 -7.87
C LEU A 109 23.66 -8.31 -7.96
N ASP A 110 23.60 -9.01 -9.11
CA ASP A 110 24.30 -10.28 -9.33
C ASP A 110 25.82 -10.11 -9.33
N ALA A 111 26.30 -8.94 -9.77
CA ALA A 111 27.73 -8.59 -9.75
C ALA A 111 28.21 -8.03 -8.40
N GLY A 112 27.30 -7.79 -7.44
CA GLY A 112 27.63 -7.11 -6.19
C GLY A 112 28.03 -5.63 -6.39
N GLU A 113 27.60 -5.03 -7.50
CA GLU A 113 27.88 -3.62 -7.82
C GLU A 113 26.86 -2.69 -7.14
N PRO A 114 27.26 -1.47 -6.78
CA PRO A 114 26.34 -0.49 -6.22
C PRO A 114 25.32 -0.06 -7.27
N VAL A 115 24.07 0.07 -6.83
CA VAL A 115 22.97 0.59 -7.65
C VAL A 115 23.00 2.11 -7.61
N GLY A 116 23.36 2.73 -8.75
CA GLY A 116 23.45 4.19 -8.86
C GLY A 116 22.10 4.88 -8.95
N GLU A 117 22.05 6.17 -8.60
CA GLU A 117 20.83 7.00 -8.57
C GLU A 117 20.08 6.99 -9.91
N ALA A 118 20.80 7.13 -11.04
CA ALA A 118 20.18 7.12 -12.36
C ALA A 118 19.41 5.83 -12.66
N LEU A 119 19.91 4.68 -12.15
CA LEU A 119 19.22 3.41 -12.31
C LEU A 119 18.00 3.32 -11.41
N VAL A 120 18.07 3.85 -10.19
CA VAL A 120 16.92 3.96 -9.27
C VAL A 120 15.85 4.83 -9.90
N ASP A 121 16.19 5.98 -10.43
CA ASP A 121 15.26 6.89 -11.10
C ASP A 121 14.60 6.22 -12.31
N ALA A 122 15.36 5.57 -13.17
CA ALA A 122 14.85 4.87 -14.34
C ALA A 122 13.94 3.69 -14.00
N LEU A 123 14.11 3.08 -12.83
CA LEU A 123 13.27 1.98 -12.35
C LEU A 123 11.98 2.47 -11.68
N VAL A 124 12.08 3.50 -10.84
CA VAL A 124 11.01 3.86 -9.90
C VAL A 124 10.11 4.97 -10.45
N LEU A 125 10.67 6.02 -11.04
CA LEU A 125 9.87 7.17 -11.47
C LEU A 125 8.81 6.82 -12.53
N PRO A 126 9.11 6.04 -13.60
CA PRO A 126 8.08 5.64 -14.55
C PRO A 126 7.00 4.75 -13.95
N LEU A 127 7.34 3.92 -12.95
CA LEU A 127 6.35 3.12 -12.24
C LEU A 127 5.41 4.02 -11.42
N VAL A 128 5.95 5.01 -10.71
CA VAL A 128 5.15 5.99 -9.94
C VAL A 128 4.23 6.77 -10.88
N GLU A 129 4.77 7.26 -12.00
CA GLU A 129 4.01 8.03 -13.00
C GLU A 129 2.83 7.23 -13.57
N ALA A 130 3.02 5.95 -13.83
CA ALA A 130 1.97 5.07 -14.33
C ALA A 130 0.97 4.63 -13.24
N ALA A 131 1.45 4.32 -12.02
CA ALA A 131 0.61 3.76 -10.97
C ALA A 131 -0.29 4.79 -10.27
N VAL A 132 0.17 6.03 -10.08
CA VAL A 132 -0.59 7.04 -9.33
C VAL A 132 -1.94 7.39 -9.98
N PRO A 133 -2.04 7.63 -11.30
CA PRO A 133 -3.33 7.83 -11.96
C PRO A 133 -4.27 6.63 -11.85
N GLU A 134 -3.73 5.42 -11.93
CA GLU A 134 -4.54 4.19 -11.80
C GLU A 134 -5.09 4.02 -10.39
N TRP A 135 -4.30 4.29 -9.36
CA TRP A 135 -4.77 4.29 -7.98
C TRP A 135 -5.86 5.34 -7.75
N ARG A 136 -5.74 6.53 -8.33
CA ARG A 136 -6.77 7.57 -8.22
C ARG A 136 -8.07 7.15 -8.91
N ALA A 137 -7.99 6.64 -10.13
CA ALA A 137 -9.16 6.11 -10.84
C ALA A 137 -9.82 4.93 -10.10
N THR A 138 -8.99 4.06 -9.51
CA THR A 138 -9.49 2.95 -8.68
C THR A 138 -10.19 3.46 -7.43
N LEU A 139 -9.62 4.45 -6.76
CA LEU A 139 -10.23 5.09 -5.59
C LEU A 139 -11.59 5.70 -5.93
N ASP A 140 -11.71 6.43 -7.05
CA ASP A 140 -12.98 6.96 -7.52
C ASP A 140 -14.04 5.85 -7.65
N ALA A 141 -13.70 4.78 -8.33
CA ALA A 141 -14.61 3.66 -8.57
C ALA A 141 -14.95 2.86 -7.28
N LEU A 142 -14.03 2.80 -6.32
CA LEU A 142 -14.26 2.13 -5.03
C LEU A 142 -15.20 2.94 -4.12
N LEU A 143 -15.07 4.26 -4.10
CA LEU A 143 -15.94 5.13 -3.31
C LEU A 143 -17.38 5.22 -3.84
N GLU A 144 -17.61 4.82 -5.08
CA GLU A 144 -18.96 4.63 -5.63
C GLU A 144 -19.64 3.33 -5.15
N GLN A 145 -18.87 2.41 -4.53
CA GLN A 145 -19.43 1.13 -4.09
C GLN A 145 -20.25 1.32 -2.81
N PRO A 146 -21.45 0.70 -2.73
CA PRO A 146 -22.26 0.71 -1.52
C PRO A 146 -21.46 0.18 -0.31
N GLY A 147 -21.56 0.88 0.81
CA GLY A 147 -20.92 0.47 2.06
C GLY A 147 -19.44 0.83 2.18
N ILE A 148 -18.84 1.47 1.19
CA ILE A 148 -17.48 2.03 1.27
C ILE A 148 -17.56 3.56 1.34
N GLY A 149 -16.74 4.19 2.20
CA GLY A 149 -16.73 5.64 2.31
C GLY A 149 -15.74 6.15 3.35
N GLY A 150 -15.92 7.42 3.73
CA GLY A 150 -15.12 8.06 4.75
C GLY A 150 -13.73 8.44 4.29
N PRO A 151 -12.85 8.83 5.24
CA PRO A 151 -11.45 9.09 4.92
C PRO A 151 -10.75 7.80 4.48
N VAL A 152 -9.72 7.97 3.65
CA VAL A 152 -8.97 6.87 3.02
C VAL A 152 -7.59 6.75 3.63
N GLY A 153 -7.16 5.52 3.91
CA GLY A 153 -5.79 5.18 4.25
C GLY A 153 -5.02 4.64 3.05
N TYR A 154 -3.73 4.85 3.03
CA TYR A 154 -2.81 4.15 2.13
C TYR A 154 -1.86 3.29 2.95
N GLU A 155 -1.61 2.07 2.53
CA GLU A 155 -0.61 1.20 3.14
C GLU A 155 0.13 0.41 2.06
N GLY A 156 1.45 0.35 2.15
CA GLY A 156 2.11 -0.52 1.20
C GLY A 156 3.57 -0.38 0.94
N GLY A 157 4.01 -1.29 0.06
CA GLY A 157 5.38 -1.64 -0.14
C GLY A 157 6.17 -0.80 -1.14
N VAL A 158 5.53 -0.01 -2.01
CA VAL A 158 6.28 0.92 -2.88
C VAL A 158 6.14 2.31 -2.32
N ILE A 159 7.09 2.69 -1.46
CA ILE A 159 7.03 3.94 -0.69
C ILE A 159 6.89 5.18 -1.60
N SER A 160 7.57 5.19 -2.75
CA SER A 160 7.50 6.28 -3.72
C SER A 160 6.10 6.48 -4.32
N ILE A 161 5.35 5.39 -4.56
CA ILE A 161 3.95 5.47 -4.96
C ILE A 161 3.13 6.08 -3.82
N GLY A 162 3.35 5.64 -2.58
CA GLY A 162 2.64 6.16 -1.40
C GLY A 162 2.86 7.65 -1.19
N ILE A 163 4.09 8.11 -1.29
CA ILE A 163 4.45 9.54 -1.17
C ILE A 163 3.72 10.35 -2.26
N GLN A 164 3.85 9.96 -3.51
CA GLN A 164 3.29 10.73 -4.62
C GLN A 164 1.76 10.68 -4.66
N LEU A 165 1.17 9.53 -4.34
CA LEU A 165 -0.28 9.40 -4.26
C LEU A 165 -0.85 10.26 -3.12
N ALA A 166 -0.24 10.21 -1.93
CA ALA A 166 -0.69 11.00 -0.78
C ALA A 166 -0.57 12.52 -1.00
N LEU A 167 0.38 12.98 -1.82
CA LEU A 167 0.49 14.39 -2.20
C LEU A 167 -0.57 14.82 -3.23
N SER A 168 -0.92 13.93 -4.16
CA SER A 168 -1.80 14.25 -5.28
C SER A 168 -3.27 13.90 -5.04
N GLU A 169 -3.58 13.17 -3.96
CA GLU A 169 -4.92 12.67 -3.63
C GLU A 169 -5.35 13.11 -2.22
N PRO A 170 -6.09 14.22 -2.09
CA PRO A 170 -6.41 14.82 -0.79
C PRO A 170 -7.38 13.98 0.07
N ARG A 171 -8.01 12.94 -0.50
CA ARG A 171 -8.85 12.01 0.27
C ARG A 171 -8.04 11.05 1.14
N ILE A 172 -6.73 10.92 0.87
CA ILE A 172 -5.84 10.12 1.72
C ILE A 172 -5.53 10.90 2.98
N ALA A 173 -6.04 10.43 4.10
CA ALA A 173 -5.94 11.09 5.40
C ALA A 173 -4.79 10.57 6.27
N ALA A 174 -4.27 9.36 5.99
CA ALA A 174 -3.18 8.75 6.73
C ALA A 174 -2.45 7.71 5.86
N ALA A 175 -1.13 7.53 6.07
CA ALA A 175 -0.36 6.54 5.34
C ALA A 175 0.52 5.68 6.23
N GLY A 176 0.44 4.35 6.02
CA GLY A 176 1.37 3.35 6.51
C GLY A 176 2.40 3.03 5.43
N LEU A 177 3.66 3.30 5.66
CA LEU A 177 4.72 3.17 4.67
C LEU A 177 5.75 2.12 5.11
N PHE A 178 6.22 1.33 4.18
CA PHE A 178 7.35 0.43 4.41
C PHE A 178 8.62 1.09 3.87
N ALA A 179 9.57 1.35 4.76
CA ALA A 179 10.86 1.95 4.39
C ALA A 179 11.67 0.92 3.62
N GLY A 180 11.68 1.07 2.32
CA GLY A 180 12.36 0.19 1.37
C GLY A 180 13.58 0.85 0.73
N SER A 181 14.30 0.05 -0.03
CA SER A 181 15.46 0.46 -0.83
C SER A 181 15.03 1.22 -2.08
N PHE A 182 15.98 1.86 -2.71
CA PHE A 182 15.83 2.44 -4.04
C PHE A 182 14.75 3.53 -4.11
N VAL A 183 14.94 4.57 -3.30
CA VAL A 183 14.08 5.76 -3.32
C VAL A 183 14.74 6.87 -4.12
N PRO A 184 14.13 7.34 -5.22
CA PRO A 184 14.62 8.46 -6.01
C PRO A 184 14.85 9.72 -5.17
N ALA A 185 15.88 10.50 -5.50
CA ALA A 185 16.16 11.78 -4.81
C ALA A 185 14.96 12.74 -4.85
N ALA A 186 14.20 12.76 -5.95
CA ALA A 186 12.98 13.53 -6.08
C ALA A 186 11.90 13.18 -5.03
N MET A 187 11.90 11.96 -4.51
CA MET A 187 10.94 11.55 -3.47
C MET A 187 11.27 12.14 -2.11
N PHE A 188 12.51 12.49 -1.84
CA PHE A 188 12.87 13.21 -0.61
C PHE A 188 12.30 14.65 -0.62
N GLU A 189 12.33 15.32 -1.77
CA GLU A 189 11.68 16.63 -1.92
C GLU A 189 10.15 16.53 -1.77
N ALA A 190 9.56 15.50 -2.37
CA ALA A 190 8.15 15.20 -2.22
C ALA A 190 7.78 14.88 -0.76
N ALA A 191 8.59 14.09 -0.07
CA ALA A 191 8.39 13.72 1.33
C ALA A 191 8.32 14.95 2.26
N ARG A 192 9.12 16.00 2.01
CA ARG A 192 9.08 17.25 2.78
C ARG A 192 7.73 17.98 2.70
N GLN A 193 6.98 17.77 1.64
CA GLN A 193 5.66 18.37 1.44
C GLN A 193 4.53 17.54 2.06
N LEU A 194 4.81 16.32 2.49
CA LEU A 194 3.82 15.40 3.05
C LEU A 194 3.55 15.76 4.50
N THR A 195 2.32 16.14 4.83
CA THR A 195 1.95 16.63 6.17
C THR A 195 0.92 15.76 6.89
N LEU A 196 0.34 14.75 6.19
CA LEU A 196 -0.61 13.83 6.80
C LEU A 196 0.07 12.89 7.81
N PRO A 197 -0.66 12.27 8.76
CA PRO A 197 -0.13 11.29 9.71
C PRO A 197 0.54 10.11 9.02
N LEU A 198 1.71 9.70 9.53
CA LEU A 198 2.53 8.63 8.97
C LEU A 198 2.88 7.56 10.02
N HIS A 199 2.75 6.31 9.61
CA HIS A 199 3.27 5.14 10.29
C HIS A 199 4.29 4.45 9.39
N VAL A 200 5.57 4.48 9.75
CA VAL A 200 6.66 3.95 8.92
C VAL A 200 7.23 2.71 9.57
N LEU A 201 7.28 1.60 8.82
CA LEU A 201 7.92 0.36 9.22
C LEU A 201 9.33 0.28 8.62
N LEU A 202 10.32 -0.03 9.43
CA LEU A 202 11.70 -0.28 9.03
C LEU A 202 12.15 -1.64 9.55
N GLN A 203 12.60 -2.52 8.67
CA GLN A 203 13.27 -3.75 9.04
C GLN A 203 14.77 -3.48 9.22
N TRP A 204 15.27 -3.66 10.45
CA TRP A 204 16.60 -3.19 10.85
C TRP A 204 17.74 -3.95 10.19
N ASP A 205 17.55 -5.26 9.99
CA ASP A 205 18.54 -6.18 9.40
C ASP A 205 18.20 -6.53 7.94
N ASP A 206 17.49 -5.65 7.24
CA ASP A 206 17.18 -5.82 5.81
C ASP A 206 18.43 -5.56 4.97
N GLU A 207 19.10 -6.64 4.54
CA GLU A 207 20.34 -6.57 3.75
C GLU A 207 20.14 -5.89 2.38
N GLY A 208 18.92 -5.91 1.85
CA GLY A 208 18.56 -5.25 0.58
C GLY A 208 18.20 -3.76 0.73
N ASN A 209 18.26 -3.21 1.95
CA ASN A 209 17.83 -1.85 2.25
C ASN A 209 18.95 -1.02 2.89
N ASP A 210 19.28 0.11 2.28
CA ASP A 210 20.13 1.10 2.94
C ASP A 210 19.35 1.73 4.11
N ARG A 211 19.66 1.25 5.31
CA ARG A 211 19.01 1.71 6.54
C ARG A 211 19.19 3.20 6.78
N GLN A 212 20.37 3.76 6.47
CA GLN A 212 20.59 5.18 6.69
C GLN A 212 19.75 6.01 5.72
N ALA A 213 19.68 5.63 4.46
CA ALA A 213 18.79 6.28 3.48
C ALA A 213 17.30 6.19 3.90
N ALA A 214 16.89 5.09 4.50
CA ALA A 214 15.53 4.95 5.04
C ALA A 214 15.27 5.88 6.24
N LEU A 215 16.25 6.08 7.13
CA LEU A 215 16.17 7.03 8.24
C LEU A 215 16.19 8.49 7.73
N ASP A 216 17.02 8.79 6.76
CA ASP A 216 17.10 10.12 6.14
C ASP A 216 15.77 10.48 5.45
N LEU A 217 15.11 9.51 4.81
CA LEU A 217 13.78 9.70 4.24
C LEU A 217 12.72 9.93 5.35
N PHE A 218 12.78 9.16 6.45
CA PHE A 218 11.90 9.38 7.58
C PHE A 218 12.06 10.78 8.15
N ASP A 219 13.28 11.26 8.29
CA ASP A 219 13.57 12.61 8.77
C ASP A 219 13.04 13.68 7.79
N ALA A 220 13.11 13.40 6.49
CA ALA A 220 12.64 14.30 5.45
C ALA A 220 11.12 14.52 5.45
N PHE A 221 10.30 13.57 5.92
CA PHE A 221 8.86 13.74 5.96
C PHE A 221 8.44 15.00 6.73
N GLY A 222 7.67 15.88 6.07
CA GLY A 222 7.14 17.12 6.65
C GLY A 222 6.01 16.92 7.67
N SER A 223 5.52 15.70 7.82
CA SER A 223 4.49 15.36 8.80
C SER A 223 4.95 15.64 10.24
N LYS A 224 4.09 16.31 11.01
CA LYS A 224 4.29 16.53 12.46
C LYS A 224 3.87 15.32 13.30
N GLU A 225 3.08 14.43 12.74
CA GLU A 225 2.63 13.19 13.36
C GLU A 225 3.17 12.01 12.55
N LYS A 226 4.40 11.62 12.81
CA LYS A 226 5.05 10.48 12.19
C LYS A 226 5.67 9.57 13.23
N THR A 227 5.49 8.26 13.07
CA THR A 227 6.09 7.23 13.92
C THR A 227 6.95 6.30 13.08
N LEU A 228 8.08 5.87 13.65
CA LEU A 228 8.95 4.85 13.07
C LEU A 228 8.93 3.61 13.95
N HIS A 229 8.52 2.48 13.39
CA HIS A 229 8.65 1.17 14.01
C HIS A 229 9.84 0.44 13.38
N ALA A 230 10.94 0.37 14.10
CA ALA A 230 12.13 -0.35 13.69
C ALA A 230 12.10 -1.77 14.29
N ASN A 231 11.88 -2.77 13.46
CA ASN A 231 11.83 -4.17 13.86
C ASN A 231 13.13 -4.87 13.52
N MET A 232 13.65 -5.69 14.43
CA MET A 232 14.78 -6.56 14.14
C MET A 232 14.35 -7.66 13.16
N GLY A 233 15.22 -7.96 12.21
CA GLY A 233 14.97 -8.99 11.19
C GLY A 233 15.06 -8.44 9.76
N GLY A 234 15.12 -9.36 8.79
CA GLY A 234 15.25 -9.04 7.37
C GLY A 234 13.94 -8.63 6.71
N HIS A 235 14.00 -8.32 5.42
CA HIS A 235 12.91 -7.78 4.61
C HIS A 235 11.52 -8.44 4.79
N LYS A 236 11.49 -9.76 4.96
CA LYS A 236 10.25 -10.54 5.11
C LYS A 236 9.86 -10.79 6.56
N GLY A 237 10.64 -10.28 7.50
CA GLY A 237 10.54 -10.59 8.93
C GLY A 237 9.65 -9.64 9.72
N VAL A 238 8.70 -8.94 9.08
CA VAL A 238 7.78 -8.04 9.78
C VAL A 238 6.99 -8.82 10.83
N PRO A 239 7.09 -8.44 12.13
CA PRO A 239 6.39 -9.14 13.20
C PRO A 239 4.87 -9.04 13.04
N GLN A 240 4.16 -10.10 13.47
CA GLN A 240 2.69 -10.14 13.36
C GLN A 240 1.99 -9.01 14.14
N TYR A 241 2.56 -8.54 15.25
CA TYR A 241 1.97 -7.45 16.03
C TYR A 241 1.92 -6.11 15.26
N GLU A 242 2.69 -5.95 14.18
CA GLU A 242 2.62 -4.76 13.32
C GLU A 242 1.30 -4.66 12.55
N LEU A 243 0.60 -5.78 12.33
CA LEU A 243 -0.77 -5.74 11.80
C LEU A 243 -1.70 -4.96 12.75
N ASP A 244 -1.56 -5.21 14.04
CA ASP A 244 -2.37 -4.56 15.07
C ASP A 244 -1.96 -3.09 15.26
N ALA A 245 -0.65 -2.80 15.18
CA ALA A 245 -0.15 -1.43 15.25
C ALA A 245 -0.66 -0.58 14.06
N GLY A 246 -0.58 -1.09 12.85
CA GLY A 246 -1.13 -0.45 11.65
C GLY A 246 -2.64 -0.24 11.74
N ALA A 247 -3.39 -1.27 12.18
CA ALA A 247 -4.84 -1.16 12.35
C ALA A 247 -5.23 -0.08 13.39
N ARG A 248 -4.52 0.01 14.51
CA ARG A 248 -4.73 1.06 15.52
C ARG A 248 -4.40 2.45 14.99
N PHE A 249 -3.32 2.56 14.21
CA PHE A 249 -2.97 3.80 13.53
C PHE A 249 -4.11 4.26 12.62
N PHE A 250 -4.60 3.39 11.73
CA PHE A 250 -5.73 3.74 10.86
C PHE A 250 -7.02 3.99 11.63
N THR A 251 -7.29 3.27 12.73
CA THR A 251 -8.48 3.54 13.56
C THR A 251 -8.44 4.96 14.13
N ARG A 252 -7.27 5.44 14.54
CA ARG A 252 -7.10 6.79 15.07
C ARG A 252 -7.34 7.89 14.04
N HIS A 253 -7.03 7.64 12.78
CA HIS A 253 -7.02 8.68 11.74
C HIS A 253 -8.15 8.56 10.72
N LEU A 254 -8.83 7.41 10.64
CA LEU A 254 -9.91 7.18 9.68
C LEU A 254 -11.29 7.04 10.34
N ARG A 255 -11.40 7.23 11.67
CA ARG A 255 -12.66 7.12 12.42
C ARG A 255 -12.83 8.25 13.47
#